data_d174698c0e9bd48f05217f5afbb96674
#
_entry.id   d174698c0e9bd48f05217f5afbb96674
#
_cell.length_a   1.000
_cell.length_b   1.000
_cell.length_c   1.000
_cell.angle_alpha   90.00
_cell.angle_beta   90.00
_cell.angle_gamma   90.00
#
_symmetry.space_group_name_H-M   'P 1'
#
loop_
_entity.id
_entity.type
_entity.pdbx_description
1 polymer ?
#
loop_
_entity_poly.entity_id
_entity_poly.type
_entity_poly.pdbx_seq_one_letter_code
_entity_poly.pdbx_strand_id
1 'polypeptide(L)'
;MKDNIKRHLKNLMIIAFISILLEVLLLGYYFCINKLYTKRHLISNEPIEIDIQSLQLSEPDEWGYVYLHYNNKIENVYNVELIMKETTNDKYIRLFYDDTRVIMLKADKEQKIFKTYFGTPTDLEQFKIYFYKDDIRLEDIDKIVINDNLQYMPQLQFSIVNVLIFFAIICTLYIAIQFYKILQTKQLRIRKEKLFVIIGLIIGLIFCFVNLVLRKYDEHAHFWRAYELSAGNMISGTKQNIPKSIYDTVIDNDGVYHIENNTYSYKEVLEHLKDKLDTDNSTYISPGTVTSLSLISYIPQTIGILIGRLLHLNPYIIAILGRITTLIYYLTLIYFAIKLMPKEKWKNILIVCSLLPMSITIAASLSPDAVIISTMILAIAYAFHLKYDKEEISLKDVVIFAVLCMIPTVCKVVYVFVILLFFTIPKDKFRCNKQRYKFFAIILCIVLVPLLLWNAISKSTVEIAIRTSQTEQIYFTLADPMRDLYTAANTIWNNTENYIFTMIGGWHTPYIIDCIFIIILAITTFGKNNNTKDEEINLLKNDKKIIFTICLLIIITIFVAMYVGYTRAEYTIVEGVQGRYFLPVLPLILILFETDLFNYKTNNLKAKYIIVMLLLYVPIISNIIRYFNI
;
A
#
# COMPACT_ATOMS: atom_id res chain seq x y z
N MET A 1 -26.01 12.92 -37.74
CA MET A 1 -24.56 12.95 -37.45
C MET A 1 -24.12 14.30 -36.87
N LYS A 2 -24.45 15.44 -37.50
CA LYS A 2 -24.10 16.80 -36.98
C LYS A 2 -24.62 17.09 -35.56
N ASP A 3 -25.84 16.68 -35.22
CA ASP A 3 -26.42 16.91 -33.89
C ASP A 3 -25.77 16.08 -32.79
N ASN A 4 -25.35 14.86 -33.08
CA ASN A 4 -24.59 14.06 -32.14
C ASN A 4 -23.20 14.65 -31.86
N ILE A 5 -22.51 15.16 -32.88
CA ILE A 5 -21.22 15.82 -32.73
C ILE A 5 -21.35 17.09 -31.86
N LYS A 6 -22.36 17.92 -32.14
CA LYS A 6 -22.66 19.12 -31.32
C LYS A 6 -22.94 18.77 -29.86
N ARG A 7 -23.69 17.69 -29.62
CA ARG A 7 -23.98 17.20 -28.27
C ARG A 7 -22.71 16.74 -27.52
N HIS A 8 -21.81 16.00 -28.19
CA HIS A 8 -20.56 15.57 -27.59
C HIS A 8 -19.61 16.73 -27.30
N LEU A 9 -19.51 17.71 -28.22
CA LEU A 9 -18.75 18.95 -28.02
C LEU A 9 -19.28 19.74 -26.82
N LYS A 10 -20.61 19.92 -26.71
CA LYS A 10 -21.22 20.57 -25.55
C LYS A 10 -20.87 19.85 -24.24
N ASN A 11 -20.92 18.51 -24.23
CA ASN A 11 -20.57 17.74 -23.04
C ASN A 11 -19.08 17.87 -22.68
N LEU A 12 -18.18 17.90 -23.66
CA LEU A 12 -16.74 18.13 -23.40
C LEU A 12 -16.48 19.53 -22.81
N MET A 13 -17.21 20.56 -23.28
CA MET A 13 -17.13 21.90 -22.68
C MET A 13 -17.62 21.92 -21.24
N ILE A 14 -18.70 21.21 -20.94
CA ILE A 14 -19.21 21.06 -19.56
C ILE A 14 -18.17 20.34 -18.69
N ILE A 15 -17.54 19.28 -19.21
CA ILE A 15 -16.49 18.54 -18.50
C ILE A 15 -15.29 19.46 -18.21
N ALA A 16 -14.85 20.25 -19.17
CA ALA A 16 -13.77 21.22 -18.96
C ALA A 16 -14.12 22.24 -17.86
N PHE A 17 -15.35 22.78 -17.90
CA PHE A 17 -15.82 23.68 -16.85
C PHE A 17 -15.86 23.03 -15.47
N ILE A 18 -16.38 21.79 -15.37
CA ILE A 18 -16.40 21.02 -14.11
C ILE A 18 -14.98 20.77 -13.61
N SER A 19 -14.03 20.50 -14.49
CA SER A 19 -12.63 20.28 -14.12
C SER A 19 -11.98 21.51 -13.51
N ILE A 20 -12.25 22.69 -14.08
CA ILE A 20 -11.81 23.98 -13.54
C ILE A 20 -12.48 24.24 -12.18
N LEU A 21 -13.80 23.99 -12.09
CA LEU A 21 -14.56 24.18 -10.85
C LEU A 21 -14.04 23.27 -9.72
N LEU A 22 -13.71 22.03 -10.03
CA LEU A 22 -13.15 21.09 -9.06
C LEU A 22 -11.79 21.59 -8.52
N GLU A 23 -10.93 22.12 -9.39
CA GLU A 23 -9.65 22.70 -8.95
C GLU A 23 -9.87 23.92 -8.06
N VAL A 24 -10.79 24.80 -8.41
CA VAL A 24 -11.15 25.98 -7.61
C VAL A 24 -11.76 25.57 -6.25
N LEU A 25 -12.66 24.59 -6.23
CA LEU A 25 -13.27 24.08 -5.00
C LEU A 25 -12.23 23.41 -4.09
N LEU A 26 -11.31 22.70 -4.67
CA LEU A 26 -10.24 22.03 -3.95
C LEU A 26 -9.25 23.06 -3.36
N LEU A 27 -8.89 24.08 -4.11
CA LEU A 27 -8.12 25.23 -3.60
C LEU A 27 -8.87 25.95 -2.48
N GLY A 28 -10.18 26.18 -2.66
CA GLY A 28 -11.03 26.79 -1.63
C GLY A 28 -11.10 25.95 -0.35
N TYR A 29 -11.24 24.64 -0.49
CA TYR A 29 -11.23 23.69 0.65
C TYR A 29 -9.91 23.75 1.41
N TYR A 30 -8.77 23.65 0.73
CA TYR A 30 -7.46 23.76 1.36
C TYR A 30 -7.20 25.15 1.96
N PHE A 31 -7.65 26.22 1.27
CA PHE A 31 -7.56 27.58 1.79
C PHE A 31 -8.40 27.74 3.08
N CYS A 32 -9.62 27.19 3.11
CA CYS A 32 -10.48 27.26 4.30
C CYS A 32 -9.88 26.46 5.46
N ILE A 33 -9.37 25.27 5.20
CA ILE A 33 -8.72 24.45 6.23
C ILE A 33 -7.47 25.14 6.75
N ASN A 34 -6.58 25.58 5.87
CA ASN A 34 -5.36 26.26 6.26
C ASN A 34 -5.67 27.57 7.02
N LYS A 35 -6.68 28.33 6.59
CA LYS A 35 -7.06 29.58 7.26
C LYS A 35 -7.72 29.33 8.62
N LEU A 36 -8.55 28.30 8.76
CA LEU A 36 -9.12 27.88 10.05
C LEU A 36 -8.01 27.34 10.97
N TYR A 37 -7.09 26.62 10.42
CA TYR A 37 -5.94 26.06 11.13
C TYR A 37 -4.99 27.17 11.58
N THR A 38 -4.56 28.05 10.66
CA THR A 38 -3.71 29.21 10.93
C THR A 38 -4.36 30.17 11.95
N LYS A 39 -5.67 30.44 11.80
CA LYS A 39 -6.37 31.35 12.69
C LYS A 39 -6.52 30.78 14.12
N ARG A 40 -6.55 29.46 14.26
CA ARG A 40 -6.63 28.79 15.58
C ARG A 40 -5.29 28.75 16.29
N HIS A 41 -4.17 28.73 15.56
CA HIS A 41 -2.83 28.51 16.10
C HIS A 41 -1.90 29.73 16.01
N LEU A 42 -2.19 30.71 15.13
CA LEU A 42 -1.44 31.98 15.04
C LEU A 42 -1.56 32.88 16.28
N ILE A 43 -2.42 32.53 17.21
CA ILE A 43 -2.68 33.38 18.40
C ILE A 43 -1.65 33.14 19.51
N SER A 44 -0.74 32.16 19.41
CA SER A 44 0.10 31.78 20.57
C SER A 44 1.57 31.46 20.32
N ASN A 45 2.10 31.46 19.10
CA ASN A 45 3.48 31.00 18.91
C ASN A 45 4.39 32.11 18.38
N GLU A 46 5.09 32.78 19.30
CA GLU A 46 6.33 33.49 19.00
C GLU A 46 7.39 32.44 18.54
N PRO A 47 8.32 32.82 17.65
CA PRO A 47 9.44 31.95 17.29
C PRO A 47 10.18 31.48 18.54
N ILE A 48 10.43 30.18 18.61
CA ILE A 48 11.16 29.57 19.71
C ILE A 48 12.60 29.37 19.27
N GLU A 49 13.53 30.10 19.88
CA GLU A 49 14.94 29.85 19.68
C GLU A 49 15.43 28.86 20.74
N ILE A 50 16.03 27.76 20.26
CA ILE A 50 16.54 26.71 21.14
C ILE A 50 17.95 27.12 21.63
N ASP A 51 18.13 27.09 22.93
CA ASP A 51 19.45 27.28 23.52
C ASP A 51 20.36 26.09 23.12
N ILE A 52 21.46 26.43 22.43
CA ILE A 52 22.43 25.43 21.95
C ILE A 52 23.06 24.67 23.13
N GLN A 53 23.16 25.27 24.31
CA GLN A 53 23.67 24.61 25.51
C GLN A 53 22.73 23.51 26.03
N SER A 54 21.46 23.52 25.61
CA SER A 54 20.49 22.48 25.96
C SER A 54 20.59 21.25 25.06
N LEU A 55 21.38 21.31 23.97
CA LEU A 55 21.59 20.22 23.04
C LEU A 55 22.71 19.30 23.55
N GLN A 56 22.55 18.00 23.25
CA GLN A 56 23.53 16.98 23.66
C GLN A 56 23.92 16.13 22.43
N LEU A 57 25.23 15.88 22.27
CA LEU A 57 25.72 14.91 21.31
C LEU A 57 25.59 13.51 21.91
N SER A 58 25.05 12.58 21.15
CA SER A 58 24.98 11.18 21.56
C SER A 58 26.36 10.51 21.47
N GLU A 59 26.56 9.43 22.21
CA GLU A 59 27.56 8.44 21.86
C GLU A 59 27.23 7.86 20.48
N PRO A 60 28.24 7.43 19.69
CA PRO A 60 27.98 6.74 18.43
C PRO A 60 27.09 5.52 18.66
N ASP A 61 26.04 5.37 17.83
CA ASP A 61 25.18 4.19 17.87
C ASP A 61 25.89 2.94 17.29
N GLU A 62 25.18 1.82 17.21
CA GLU A 62 25.71 0.55 16.68
C GLU A 62 26.27 0.67 15.24
N TRP A 63 25.87 1.74 14.54
CA TRP A 63 26.26 2.03 13.15
C TRP A 63 27.34 3.11 13.06
N GLY A 64 27.78 3.64 14.20
CA GLY A 64 28.74 4.73 14.29
C GLY A 64 28.15 6.12 14.06
N TYR A 65 26.79 6.25 14.09
CA TYR A 65 26.14 7.55 13.89
C TYR A 65 26.07 8.34 15.21
N VAL A 66 26.37 9.62 15.12
CA VAL A 66 26.26 10.59 16.22
C VAL A 66 25.07 11.50 15.95
N TYR A 67 24.24 11.70 16.95
CA TYR A 67 23.03 12.53 16.85
C TYR A 67 23.13 13.72 17.78
N LEU A 68 22.57 14.83 17.34
CA LEU A 68 22.32 16.00 18.18
C LEU A 68 20.92 15.88 18.79
N HIS A 69 20.86 15.74 20.13
CA HIS A 69 19.61 15.50 20.86
C HIS A 69 19.08 16.75 21.51
N TYR A 70 17.75 16.91 21.46
CA TYR A 70 17.00 17.85 22.28
C TYR A 70 15.87 17.09 22.99
N ASN A 71 15.86 17.14 24.33
CA ASN A 71 15.05 16.27 25.16
C ASN A 71 13.76 16.91 25.69
N ASN A 72 13.49 18.19 25.37
CA ASN A 72 12.30 18.87 25.87
C ASN A 72 11.18 18.84 24.81
N LYS A 73 9.94 18.68 25.29
CA LYS A 73 8.76 18.72 24.43
C LYS A 73 8.52 20.13 23.89
N ILE A 74 8.20 20.21 22.59
CA ILE A 74 7.75 21.44 21.92
C ILE A 74 6.44 21.13 21.21
N GLU A 75 5.39 21.89 21.53
CA GLU A 75 4.07 21.67 20.97
C GLU A 75 3.82 22.57 19.75
N ASN A 76 3.00 22.08 18.82
CA ASN A 76 2.53 22.82 17.65
C ASN A 76 3.67 23.35 16.75
N VAL A 77 4.63 22.50 16.40
CA VAL A 77 5.73 22.84 15.50
C VAL A 77 5.27 22.80 14.05
N TYR A 78 5.49 23.90 13.31
CA TYR A 78 5.17 24.04 11.88
C TYR A 78 6.41 24.01 11.00
N ASN A 79 7.50 24.58 11.48
CA ASN A 79 8.79 24.55 10.81
C ASN A 79 9.93 24.47 11.81
N VAL A 80 11.06 23.97 11.30
CA VAL A 80 12.34 23.96 12.00
C VAL A 80 13.38 24.51 11.05
N GLU A 81 14.13 25.51 11.52
CA GLU A 81 15.30 26.06 10.86
C GLU A 81 16.54 25.77 11.71
N LEU A 82 17.54 25.14 11.13
CA LEU A 82 18.86 25.01 11.69
C LEU A 82 19.81 25.92 10.91
N ILE A 83 20.50 26.82 11.60
CA ILE A 83 21.44 27.77 11.02
C ILE A 83 22.85 27.40 11.49
N MET A 84 23.76 27.22 10.53
CA MET A 84 25.16 26.92 10.76
C MET A 84 26.00 28.20 10.70
N LYS A 85 27.06 28.28 11.47
CA LYS A 85 28.02 29.40 11.42
C LYS A 85 28.78 29.45 10.11
N GLU A 86 29.14 28.28 9.59
CA GLU A 86 29.86 28.12 8.34
C GLU A 86 29.06 27.23 7.36
N THR A 87 29.47 27.22 6.10
CA THR A 87 28.87 26.35 5.06
C THR A 87 29.25 24.91 5.33
N THR A 88 28.30 23.97 5.12
CA THR A 88 28.47 22.54 5.30
C THR A 88 28.57 21.81 3.96
N ASN A 89 29.03 20.56 3.98
CA ASN A 89 29.00 19.68 2.81
C ASN A 89 27.67 18.95 2.66
N ASP A 90 26.79 19.03 3.66
CA ASP A 90 25.48 18.41 3.63
C ASP A 90 24.46 19.27 2.88
N LYS A 91 23.71 18.66 1.98
CA LYS A 91 22.54 19.28 1.33
C LYS A 91 21.24 19.00 2.08
N TYR A 92 21.25 17.95 2.86
CA TYR A 92 20.13 17.48 3.66
C TYR A 92 20.64 16.95 5.00
N ILE A 93 19.85 17.17 6.04
CA ILE A 93 20.04 16.57 7.36
C ILE A 93 18.75 15.91 7.81
N ARG A 94 18.83 14.88 8.62
CA ARG A 94 17.66 14.20 9.18
C ARG A 94 17.26 14.80 10.50
N LEU A 95 15.98 15.12 10.65
CA LEU A 95 15.36 15.41 11.94
C LEU A 95 14.45 14.25 12.32
N PHE A 96 14.79 13.53 13.36
CA PHE A 96 13.95 12.53 13.99
C PHE A 96 13.16 13.21 15.09
N TYR A 97 11.83 13.18 15.05
CA TYR A 97 10.96 13.85 16.01
C TYR A 97 10.14 12.88 16.87
N ASP A 98 10.31 11.61 16.64
CA ASP A 98 10.08 10.49 17.56
C ASP A 98 10.99 9.32 17.13
N ASP A 99 10.90 8.18 17.81
CA ASP A 99 11.77 7.03 17.51
C ASP A 99 11.54 6.42 16.10
N THR A 100 10.45 6.77 15.43
CA THR A 100 10.01 6.17 14.16
C THR A 100 9.85 7.16 13.03
N ARG A 101 9.69 8.45 13.32
CA ARG A 101 9.38 9.47 12.32
C ARG A 101 10.58 10.36 12.06
N VAL A 102 10.86 10.51 10.78
CA VAL A 102 11.96 11.33 10.28
C VAL A 102 11.45 12.31 9.24
N ILE A 103 11.99 13.51 9.24
CA ILE A 103 11.79 14.52 8.21
C ILE A 103 13.16 15.07 7.79
N MET A 104 13.29 15.44 6.52
CA MET A 104 14.52 16.00 5.99
C MET A 104 14.48 17.53 6.08
N LEU A 105 15.53 18.12 6.64
CA LEU A 105 15.80 19.55 6.50
C LEU A 105 16.67 19.75 5.26
N LYS A 106 16.23 20.64 4.37
CA LYS A 106 16.93 20.96 3.13
C LYS A 106 17.79 22.21 3.31
N ALA A 107 19.04 22.11 2.85
CA ALA A 107 19.93 23.26 2.80
C ALA A 107 19.46 24.32 1.80
N ASP A 108 19.73 25.56 2.10
CA ASP A 108 19.66 26.68 1.15
C ASP A 108 20.79 26.59 0.10
N LYS A 109 20.86 27.58 -0.82
CA LYS A 109 21.90 27.60 -1.87
C LYS A 109 23.31 27.72 -1.34
N GLU A 110 23.48 28.31 -0.16
CA GLU A 110 24.77 28.52 0.49
C GLU A 110 25.14 27.35 1.41
N GLN A 111 24.27 26.36 1.54
CA GLN A 111 24.44 25.20 2.44
C GLN A 111 24.73 25.59 3.89
N LYS A 112 24.07 26.66 4.32
CA LYS A 112 24.22 27.23 5.67
C LYS A 112 22.95 27.16 6.50
N ILE A 113 21.79 27.23 5.86
CA ILE A 113 20.48 27.20 6.53
C ILE A 113 19.72 25.96 6.08
N PHE A 114 19.38 25.11 7.05
CA PHE A 114 18.60 23.90 6.82
C PHE A 114 17.18 24.10 7.30
N LYS A 115 16.19 23.89 6.44
CA LYS A 115 14.78 24.13 6.75
C LYS A 115 13.91 22.94 6.45
N THR A 116 12.87 22.76 7.26
CA THR A 116 11.77 21.87 6.95
C THR A 116 10.45 22.45 7.42
N TYR A 117 9.37 21.97 6.80
CA TYR A 117 7.99 22.35 7.13
C TYR A 117 7.16 21.11 7.38
N PHE A 118 6.40 21.12 8.45
CA PHE A 118 5.41 20.10 8.73
C PHE A 118 4.11 20.46 8.01
N GLY A 119 3.50 19.51 7.30
CA GLY A 119 2.22 19.74 6.60
C GLY A 119 1.05 20.00 7.55
N THR A 120 1.18 19.56 8.78
CA THR A 120 0.29 19.81 9.92
C THR A 120 1.14 20.11 11.15
N PRO A 121 0.67 20.94 12.12
CA PRO A 121 1.41 21.14 13.35
C PRO A 121 1.66 19.79 14.01
N THR A 122 2.87 19.61 14.44
CA THR A 122 3.37 18.37 15.02
C THR A 122 3.98 18.67 16.37
N ASP A 123 3.66 17.88 17.38
CA ASP A 123 4.32 17.96 18.67
C ASP A 123 5.61 17.17 18.57
N LEU A 124 6.72 17.82 18.96
CA LEU A 124 8.03 17.18 19.10
C LEU A 124 8.19 16.83 20.57
N GLU A 125 8.03 15.56 20.93
CA GLU A 125 8.29 15.09 22.31
C GLU A 125 9.77 15.22 22.67
N GLN A 126 10.61 14.88 21.71
CA GLN A 126 12.05 15.07 21.64
C GLN A 126 12.45 15.08 20.17
N PHE A 127 13.60 15.63 19.84
CA PHE A 127 14.11 15.47 18.49
C PHE A 127 15.60 15.15 18.47
N LYS A 128 16.02 14.46 17.37
CA LYS A 128 17.40 14.11 17.09
C LYS A 128 17.74 14.59 15.69
N ILE A 129 18.89 15.23 15.53
CA ILE A 129 19.38 15.69 14.24
C ILE A 129 20.60 14.86 13.84
N TYR A 130 20.62 14.38 12.60
CA TYR A 130 21.73 13.62 12.04
C TYR A 130 22.22 14.28 10.74
N PHE A 131 23.53 14.41 10.63
CA PHE A 131 24.22 14.91 9.45
C PHE A 131 24.91 13.73 8.73
N TYR A 132 25.00 13.81 7.42
CA TYR A 132 25.50 12.68 6.62
C TYR A 132 26.99 12.74 6.35
N LYS A 133 27.55 13.94 6.16
CA LYS A 133 28.90 14.12 5.62
C LYS A 133 29.85 14.83 6.57
N ASP A 134 29.33 15.66 7.43
CA ASP A 134 30.13 16.47 8.33
C ASP A 134 30.10 15.90 9.76
N ASP A 135 31.27 15.84 10.41
CA ASP A 135 31.39 15.62 11.84
C ASP A 135 30.94 16.90 12.57
N ILE A 136 29.80 16.83 13.24
CA ILE A 136 29.20 18.00 13.87
C ILE A 136 29.81 18.26 15.24
N ARG A 137 30.08 19.54 15.47
CA ARG A 137 30.33 20.09 16.80
C ARG A 137 29.23 21.06 17.15
N LEU A 138 28.85 21.11 18.42
CA LEU A 138 27.89 22.11 18.91
C LEU A 138 28.32 23.55 18.59
N GLU A 139 29.62 23.80 18.54
CA GLU A 139 30.21 25.10 18.21
C GLU A 139 29.97 25.55 16.76
N ASP A 140 29.66 24.61 15.85
CA ASP A 140 29.42 24.91 14.44
C ASP A 140 27.98 25.40 14.18
N ILE A 141 27.08 25.22 15.16
CA ILE A 141 25.71 25.65 15.09
C ILE A 141 25.60 27.10 15.58
N ASP A 142 24.95 27.95 14.76
CA ASP A 142 24.62 29.31 15.13
C ASP A 142 23.36 29.34 15.98
N LYS A 143 22.25 28.80 15.45
CA LYS A 143 20.98 28.68 16.18
C LYS A 143 20.03 27.66 15.55
N ILE A 144 19.08 27.20 16.36
CA ILE A 144 17.92 26.45 15.91
C ILE A 144 16.68 27.26 16.24
N VAL A 145 15.85 27.56 15.23
CA VAL A 145 14.63 28.34 15.39
C VAL A 145 13.43 27.50 14.96
N ILE A 146 12.43 27.47 15.81
CA ILE A 146 11.18 26.76 15.59
C ILE A 146 10.06 27.78 15.40
N ASN A 147 9.21 27.54 14.41
CA ASN A 147 8.10 28.41 14.05
C ASN A 147 8.54 29.84 13.61
N ASP A 148 9.76 29.96 13.07
CA ASP A 148 10.17 31.21 12.43
C ASP A 148 9.50 31.33 11.07
N ASN A 149 8.96 32.52 10.80
CA ASN A 149 8.43 32.90 9.50
C ASN A 149 7.23 32.08 8.96
N LEU A 150 6.06 32.30 9.55
CA LEU A 150 4.77 31.69 9.13
C LEU A 150 4.33 32.02 7.69
N GLN A 151 5.10 32.79 6.91
CA GLN A 151 4.82 33.14 5.51
C GLN A 151 5.07 31.99 4.52
N TYR A 152 5.68 30.89 4.94
CA TYR A 152 5.95 29.72 4.08
C TYR A 152 4.98 28.57 4.31
N MET A 153 3.68 28.85 4.30
CA MET A 153 2.77 27.81 3.82
C MET A 153 2.97 27.67 2.33
N PRO A 154 3.09 26.46 1.78
CA PRO A 154 3.16 26.29 0.34
C PRO A 154 1.98 27.07 -0.26
N GLN A 155 2.27 28.10 -1.05
CA GLN A 155 1.23 28.87 -1.74
C GLN A 155 0.56 27.89 -2.71
N LEU A 156 -0.60 27.37 -2.32
CA LEU A 156 -1.42 26.53 -3.19
C LEU A 156 -1.81 27.37 -4.40
N GLN A 157 -1.09 27.16 -5.48
CA GLN A 157 -1.35 27.84 -6.75
C GLN A 157 -2.33 27.01 -7.58
N PHE A 158 -3.13 27.71 -8.38
CA PHE A 158 -3.97 27.07 -9.39
C PHE A 158 -3.11 26.26 -10.36
N SER A 159 -3.36 24.96 -10.45
CA SER A 159 -2.58 24.05 -11.26
C SER A 159 -3.34 23.67 -12.54
N ILE A 160 -2.85 24.12 -13.68
CA ILE A 160 -3.36 23.70 -14.99
C ILE A 160 -3.21 22.18 -15.16
N VAL A 161 -2.15 21.58 -14.61
CA VAL A 161 -1.92 20.13 -14.65
C VAL A 161 -3.05 19.40 -13.93
N ASN A 162 -3.47 19.85 -12.76
CA ASN A 162 -4.61 19.28 -12.05
C ASN A 162 -5.91 19.39 -12.87
N VAL A 163 -6.16 20.52 -13.50
CA VAL A 163 -7.32 20.70 -14.38
C VAL A 163 -7.30 19.71 -15.54
N LEU A 164 -6.14 19.52 -16.20
CA LEU A 164 -5.99 18.56 -17.28
C LEU A 164 -6.22 17.10 -16.81
N ILE A 165 -5.76 16.77 -15.61
CA ILE A 165 -5.97 15.44 -15.03
C ILE A 165 -7.45 15.24 -14.70
N PHE A 166 -8.12 16.20 -14.05
CA PHE A 166 -9.57 16.13 -13.82
C PHE A 166 -10.32 15.99 -15.13
N PHE A 167 -9.94 16.76 -16.15
CA PHE A 167 -10.52 16.67 -17.48
C PHE A 167 -10.36 15.28 -18.08
N ALA A 168 -9.15 14.72 -18.05
CA ALA A 168 -8.88 13.38 -18.57
C ALA A 168 -9.69 12.31 -17.83
N ILE A 169 -9.77 12.38 -16.49
CA ILE A 169 -10.54 11.44 -15.67
C ILE A 169 -12.03 11.55 -16.02
N ILE A 170 -12.60 12.75 -16.02
CA ILE A 170 -14.03 12.95 -16.29
C ILE A 170 -14.36 12.55 -17.74
N CYS A 171 -13.48 12.84 -18.71
CA CYS A 171 -13.63 12.36 -20.10
C CYS A 171 -13.64 10.84 -20.16
N THR A 172 -12.75 10.18 -19.47
CA THR A 172 -12.69 8.70 -19.43
C THR A 172 -13.97 8.13 -18.83
N LEU A 173 -14.47 8.73 -17.74
CA LEU A 173 -15.76 8.38 -17.14
C LEU A 173 -16.92 8.61 -18.09
N TYR A 174 -16.93 9.72 -18.80
CA TYR A 174 -17.95 10.05 -19.79
C TYR A 174 -17.97 9.03 -20.93
N ILE A 175 -16.80 8.67 -21.46
CA ILE A 175 -16.64 7.65 -22.51
C ILE A 175 -17.13 6.29 -21.97
N ALA A 176 -16.76 5.91 -20.76
CA ALA A 176 -17.19 4.67 -20.12
C ALA A 176 -18.72 4.60 -19.97
N ILE A 177 -19.34 5.72 -19.56
CA ILE A 177 -20.81 5.83 -19.44
C ILE A 177 -21.48 5.74 -20.82
N GLN A 178 -20.95 6.40 -21.85
CA GLN A 178 -21.49 6.32 -23.20
C GLN A 178 -21.37 4.89 -23.76
N PHE A 179 -20.21 4.26 -23.58
CA PHE A 179 -19.98 2.88 -23.95
C PHE A 179 -20.94 1.92 -23.23
N TYR A 180 -21.14 2.11 -21.92
CA TYR A 180 -22.12 1.34 -21.15
C TYR A 180 -23.56 1.52 -21.66
N LYS A 181 -23.98 2.77 -22.00
CA LYS A 181 -25.29 3.04 -22.61
C LYS A 181 -25.46 2.33 -23.97
N ILE A 182 -24.43 2.35 -24.81
CA ILE A 182 -24.42 1.64 -26.11
C ILE A 182 -24.58 0.13 -25.90
N LEU A 183 -23.92 -0.42 -24.89
CA LEU A 183 -24.03 -1.84 -24.55
C LEU A 183 -25.41 -2.21 -24.02
N GLN A 184 -26.05 -1.32 -23.25
CA GLN A 184 -27.44 -1.52 -22.78
C GLN A 184 -28.44 -1.44 -23.92
N THR A 185 -28.32 -0.48 -24.85
CA THR A 185 -29.23 -0.33 -26.00
C THR A 185 -29.13 -1.51 -26.98
N LYS A 186 -27.95 -2.13 -27.05
CA LYS A 186 -27.74 -3.36 -27.86
C LYS A 186 -28.08 -4.66 -27.11
N GLN A 187 -28.72 -4.58 -25.94
CA GLN A 187 -29.01 -5.71 -25.03
C GLN A 187 -27.77 -6.54 -24.61
N LEU A 188 -26.59 -6.03 -24.84
CA LEU A 188 -25.32 -6.65 -24.40
C LEU A 188 -25.14 -6.40 -22.90
N ARG A 189 -25.60 -7.33 -22.07
CA ARG A 189 -25.32 -7.31 -20.63
C ARG A 189 -23.84 -7.60 -20.41
N ILE A 190 -23.05 -6.58 -20.04
CA ILE A 190 -21.67 -6.81 -19.58
C ILE A 190 -21.73 -7.62 -18.28
N ARG A 191 -20.99 -8.74 -18.26
CA ARG A 191 -20.80 -9.54 -17.05
C ARG A 191 -19.99 -8.75 -16.02
N LYS A 192 -20.27 -8.95 -14.72
CA LYS A 192 -19.64 -8.22 -13.62
C LYS A 192 -18.12 -8.32 -13.64
N GLU A 193 -17.58 -9.50 -13.91
CA GLU A 193 -16.14 -9.76 -13.97
C GLU A 193 -15.45 -8.95 -15.09
N LYS A 194 -16.10 -8.78 -16.24
CA LYS A 194 -15.57 -7.94 -17.34
C LYS A 194 -15.61 -6.46 -16.98
N LEU A 195 -16.68 -6.02 -16.34
CA LEU A 195 -16.84 -4.65 -15.89
C LEU A 195 -15.80 -4.28 -14.83
N PHE A 196 -15.54 -5.20 -13.90
CA PHE A 196 -14.46 -5.06 -12.92
C PHE A 196 -13.11 -4.83 -13.59
N VAL A 197 -12.76 -5.66 -14.61
CA VAL A 197 -11.47 -5.51 -15.32
C VAL A 197 -11.38 -4.16 -16.03
N ILE A 198 -12.44 -3.70 -16.68
CA ILE A 198 -12.44 -2.39 -17.36
C ILE A 198 -12.18 -1.26 -16.36
N ILE A 199 -12.91 -1.24 -15.24
CA ILE A 199 -12.76 -0.21 -14.20
C ILE A 199 -11.39 -0.30 -13.55
N GLY A 200 -10.99 -1.50 -13.14
CA GLY A 200 -9.72 -1.73 -12.49
C GLY A 200 -8.53 -1.39 -13.38
N LEU A 201 -8.62 -1.66 -14.70
CA LEU A 201 -7.59 -1.30 -15.66
C LEU A 201 -7.47 0.21 -15.81
N ILE A 202 -8.58 0.93 -15.97
CA ILE A 202 -8.58 2.40 -16.10
C ILE A 202 -7.96 3.04 -14.86
N ILE A 203 -8.50 2.72 -13.67
CA ILE A 203 -8.03 3.32 -12.42
C ILE A 203 -6.59 2.86 -12.13
N GLY A 204 -6.31 1.57 -12.29
CA GLY A 204 -4.99 1.00 -12.02
C GLY A 204 -3.90 1.59 -12.92
N LEU A 205 -4.16 1.80 -14.21
CA LEU A 205 -3.21 2.47 -15.11
C LEU A 205 -2.97 3.91 -14.65
N ILE A 206 -4.02 4.66 -14.29
CA ILE A 206 -3.85 6.00 -13.72
C ILE A 206 -2.93 5.93 -12.50
N PHE A 207 -3.14 4.98 -11.60
CA PHE A 207 -2.30 4.82 -10.41
C PHE A 207 -0.87 4.39 -10.71
N CYS A 208 -0.62 3.59 -11.77
CA CYS A 208 0.73 3.25 -12.20
C CYS A 208 1.57 4.48 -12.54
N PHE A 209 0.94 5.54 -13.07
CA PHE A 209 1.62 6.77 -13.49
C PHE A 209 1.52 7.89 -12.45
N VAL A 210 0.37 8.05 -11.78
CA VAL A 210 0.12 9.14 -10.82
C VAL A 210 0.80 8.89 -9.47
N ASN A 211 0.97 7.64 -9.05
CA ASN A 211 1.80 7.35 -7.89
C ASN A 211 3.27 7.55 -8.25
N LEU A 212 3.92 8.48 -7.56
CA LEU A 212 5.35 8.73 -7.79
C LEU A 212 6.15 7.42 -7.69
N VAL A 213 7.02 7.21 -8.68
CA VAL A 213 7.71 5.93 -8.86
C VAL A 213 8.67 5.69 -7.68
N LEU A 214 8.68 4.46 -7.14
CA LEU A 214 9.57 3.97 -6.09
C LEU A 214 9.43 4.63 -4.71
N ARG A 215 8.37 5.42 -4.46
CA ARG A 215 8.19 6.14 -3.20
C ARG A 215 7.29 5.43 -2.17
N LYS A 216 6.51 4.39 -2.54
CA LYS A 216 5.50 3.80 -1.65
C LYS A 216 5.86 2.39 -1.19
N TYR A 217 5.50 2.06 0.07
CA TYR A 217 5.46 0.69 0.59
C TYR A 217 6.73 -0.13 0.34
N ASP A 218 7.90 0.43 0.62
CA ASP A 218 9.21 -0.20 0.37
C ASP A 218 9.42 -0.54 -1.12
N GLU A 219 8.73 0.17 -2.02
CA GLU A 219 8.70 -0.13 -3.45
C GLU A 219 10.11 -0.12 -4.07
N HIS A 220 11.01 0.71 -3.56
CA HIS A 220 12.41 0.74 -3.96
C HIS A 220 13.13 -0.59 -3.69
N ALA A 221 12.96 -1.16 -2.50
CA ALA A 221 13.55 -2.44 -2.16
C ALA A 221 12.93 -3.59 -2.98
N HIS A 222 11.61 -3.52 -3.21
CA HIS A 222 10.91 -4.45 -4.09
C HIS A 222 11.36 -4.33 -5.55
N PHE A 223 11.67 -3.12 -6.03
CA PHE A 223 12.22 -2.88 -7.36
C PHE A 223 13.59 -3.54 -7.53
N TRP A 224 14.49 -3.33 -6.58
CA TRP A 224 15.80 -3.95 -6.59
C TRP A 224 15.71 -5.47 -6.62
N ARG A 225 14.87 -6.06 -5.77
CA ARG A 225 14.68 -7.50 -5.73
C ARG A 225 14.11 -8.06 -7.05
N ALA A 226 13.10 -7.42 -7.61
CA ALA A 226 12.52 -7.84 -8.89
C ALA A 226 13.48 -7.62 -10.07
N TYR A 227 14.30 -6.56 -10.02
CA TYR A 227 15.37 -6.33 -11.00
C TYR A 227 16.43 -7.44 -10.96
N GLU A 228 16.89 -7.81 -9.77
CA GLU A 228 17.81 -8.92 -9.53
C GLU A 228 17.29 -10.24 -10.12
N LEU A 229 16.02 -10.56 -9.84
CA LEU A 229 15.36 -11.73 -10.42
C LEU A 229 15.31 -11.67 -11.95
N SER A 230 15.05 -10.49 -12.53
CA SER A 230 15.08 -10.30 -13.98
C SER A 230 16.47 -10.49 -14.59
N ALA A 231 17.54 -10.37 -13.78
CA ALA A 231 18.92 -10.65 -14.16
C ALA A 231 19.31 -12.13 -14.05
N GLY A 232 18.38 -12.99 -13.54
CA GLY A 232 18.63 -14.42 -13.34
C GLY A 232 19.08 -14.80 -11.93
N ASN A 233 19.24 -13.85 -11.02
CA ASN A 233 19.67 -14.11 -9.64
C ASN A 233 18.48 -14.52 -8.77
N MET A 234 18.23 -15.83 -8.66
CA MET A 234 17.08 -16.35 -7.93
C MET A 234 17.24 -16.21 -6.40
N ILE A 235 18.46 -16.35 -5.89
CA ILE A 235 18.78 -16.27 -4.47
C ILE A 235 19.52 -14.96 -4.23
N SER A 236 19.01 -14.13 -3.36
CA SER A 236 19.61 -12.84 -3.02
C SER A 236 20.64 -13.00 -1.91
N GLY A 237 21.79 -12.35 -2.05
CA GLY A 237 22.80 -12.26 -0.99
C GLY A 237 22.58 -11.04 -0.09
N THR A 238 23.43 -10.90 0.93
CA THR A 238 23.48 -9.73 1.82
C THR A 238 23.91 -8.45 1.08
N LYS A 239 24.70 -8.60 0.02
CA LYS A 239 25.11 -7.53 -0.89
C LYS A 239 24.71 -7.90 -2.31
N GLN A 240 24.07 -6.99 -3.00
CA GLN A 240 23.65 -7.15 -4.38
C GLN A 240 24.38 -6.15 -5.25
N ASN A 241 24.85 -6.61 -6.42
CA ASN A 241 25.43 -5.76 -7.44
C ASN A 241 24.34 -5.36 -8.44
N ILE A 242 24.03 -4.08 -8.54
CA ILE A 242 23.05 -3.54 -9.48
C ILE A 242 23.66 -2.46 -10.35
N PRO A 243 23.14 -2.20 -11.56
CA PRO A 243 23.54 -1.05 -12.35
C PRO A 243 23.41 0.25 -11.56
N LYS A 244 24.40 1.14 -11.70
CA LYS A 244 24.37 2.43 -11.01
C LYS A 244 23.15 3.25 -11.41
N SER A 245 22.75 3.20 -12.69
CA SER A 245 21.54 3.87 -13.17
C SER A 245 20.24 3.40 -12.48
N ILE A 246 20.18 2.14 -12.02
CA ILE A 246 19.07 1.62 -11.19
C ILE A 246 19.20 2.10 -9.75
N TYR A 247 20.41 2.17 -9.22
CA TYR A 247 20.67 2.73 -7.89
C TYR A 247 20.24 4.20 -7.81
N ASP A 248 20.65 5.00 -8.78
CA ASP A 248 20.39 6.44 -8.85
C ASP A 248 18.90 6.79 -8.99
N THR A 249 18.01 5.85 -9.37
CA THR A 249 16.55 6.05 -9.33
C THR A 249 15.96 6.03 -7.93
N VAL A 250 16.72 5.53 -6.96
CA VAL A 250 16.26 5.34 -5.57
C VAL A 250 17.02 6.22 -4.60
N ILE A 251 18.31 6.42 -4.87
CA ILE A 251 19.24 7.13 -3.99
C ILE A 251 19.87 8.25 -4.81
N ASP A 252 19.86 9.46 -4.29
CA ASP A 252 20.47 10.62 -4.92
C ASP A 252 22.03 10.58 -4.87
N ASN A 253 22.66 11.57 -5.50
CA ASN A 253 24.12 11.67 -5.55
C ASN A 253 24.77 11.88 -4.18
N ASP A 254 23.98 12.27 -3.19
CA ASP A 254 24.43 12.50 -1.82
C ASP A 254 24.21 11.28 -0.91
N GLY A 255 23.73 10.14 -1.49
CA GLY A 255 23.50 8.90 -0.77
C GLY A 255 22.16 8.87 -0.01
N VAL A 256 21.27 9.83 -0.24
CA VAL A 256 19.98 9.95 0.44
C VAL A 256 18.89 9.27 -0.41
N TYR A 257 18.05 8.49 0.24
CA TYR A 257 16.91 7.89 -0.44
C TYR A 257 15.93 8.96 -0.91
N HIS A 258 15.52 8.93 -2.18
CA HIS A 258 14.51 9.85 -2.73
C HIS A 258 13.20 9.82 -1.92
N ILE A 259 12.86 8.69 -1.30
CA ILE A 259 11.69 8.55 -0.44
C ILE A 259 11.76 9.45 0.80
N GLU A 260 12.96 9.74 1.30
CA GLU A 260 13.22 10.60 2.46
C GLU A 260 13.35 12.08 2.05
N ASN A 261 13.61 12.32 0.75
CA ASN A 261 13.75 13.65 0.21
C ASN A 261 12.38 14.27 -0.12
N ASN A 262 11.96 15.27 0.65
CA ASN A 262 10.69 15.96 0.44
C ASN A 262 10.61 16.72 -0.89
N THR A 263 11.72 16.91 -1.59
CA THR A 263 11.76 17.59 -2.89
C THR A 263 11.61 16.63 -4.07
N TYR A 264 11.64 15.30 -3.85
CA TYR A 264 11.43 14.33 -4.91
C TYR A 264 10.03 14.48 -5.50
N SER A 265 9.98 14.83 -6.77
CA SER A 265 8.77 15.25 -7.48
C SER A 265 8.68 14.63 -8.87
N TYR A 266 7.51 14.78 -9.51
CA TYR A 266 7.35 14.40 -10.92
C TYR A 266 8.30 15.17 -11.85
N LYS A 267 8.65 16.40 -11.52
CA LYS A 267 9.59 17.19 -12.31
C LYS A 267 10.94 16.50 -12.35
N GLU A 268 11.44 16.05 -11.23
CA GLU A 268 12.70 15.32 -11.13
C GLU A 268 12.66 13.98 -11.92
N VAL A 269 11.59 13.21 -11.79
CA VAL A 269 11.39 12.00 -12.60
C VAL A 269 11.40 12.33 -14.10
N LEU A 270 10.73 13.41 -14.53
CA LEU A 270 10.67 13.81 -15.94
C LEU A 270 12.03 14.26 -16.48
N GLU A 271 12.84 14.94 -15.67
CA GLU A 271 14.19 15.35 -16.03
C GLU A 271 15.09 14.13 -16.31
N HIS A 272 14.94 13.06 -15.52
CA HIS A 272 15.69 11.82 -15.66
C HIS A 272 15.11 10.80 -16.66
N LEU A 273 13.96 11.06 -17.30
CA LEU A 273 13.39 10.14 -18.30
C LEU A 273 14.26 9.94 -19.55
N LYS A 274 15.23 10.83 -19.80
CA LYS A 274 16.17 10.73 -20.92
C LYS A 274 17.35 9.80 -20.64
N ASP A 275 17.57 9.45 -19.37
CA ASP A 275 18.68 8.63 -18.94
C ASP A 275 18.45 7.19 -19.39
N LYS A 276 19.49 6.58 -19.99
CA LYS A 276 19.43 5.19 -20.43
C LYS A 276 19.87 4.27 -19.31
N LEU A 277 19.42 3.02 -19.40
CA LEU A 277 19.95 1.98 -18.54
C LEU A 277 21.45 1.81 -18.83
N ASP A 278 22.28 2.13 -17.85
CA ASP A 278 23.72 1.88 -17.87
C ASP A 278 24.02 0.61 -17.09
N THR A 279 24.47 -0.43 -17.80
CA THR A 279 24.85 -1.72 -17.23
C THR A 279 26.35 -1.87 -17.02
N ASP A 280 27.17 -0.95 -17.53
CA ASP A 280 28.62 -1.02 -17.47
C ASP A 280 29.14 -0.58 -16.10
N ASN A 281 28.46 0.38 -15.49
CA ASN A 281 28.71 0.83 -14.13
C ASN A 281 27.78 0.15 -13.14
N SER A 282 28.33 -0.42 -12.09
CA SER A 282 27.56 -1.11 -11.06
C SER A 282 27.96 -0.67 -9.65
N THR A 283 27.03 -0.81 -8.72
CA THR A 283 27.23 -0.52 -7.31
C THR A 283 26.60 -1.59 -6.44
N TYR A 284 27.02 -1.67 -5.18
CA TYR A 284 26.47 -2.62 -4.22
C TYR A 284 25.38 -1.98 -3.38
N ILE A 285 24.30 -2.72 -3.18
CA ILE A 285 23.22 -2.37 -2.26
C ILE A 285 23.00 -3.47 -1.24
N SER A 286 22.45 -3.11 -0.10
CA SER A 286 21.88 -4.05 0.86
C SER A 286 20.36 -3.98 0.76
N PRO A 287 19.70 -4.98 0.15
CA PRO A 287 18.25 -4.92 -0.09
C PRO A 287 17.40 -5.22 1.15
N GLY A 288 18.03 -5.49 2.29
CA GLY A 288 17.36 -5.71 3.57
C GLY A 288 16.43 -6.94 3.60
N THR A 289 15.36 -6.83 4.35
CA THR A 289 14.43 -7.95 4.64
C THR A 289 13.67 -8.48 3.43
N VAL A 290 13.58 -7.73 2.31
CA VAL A 290 12.87 -8.18 1.10
C VAL A 290 13.52 -9.39 0.43
N THR A 291 14.78 -9.69 0.74
CA THR A 291 15.51 -10.87 0.25
C THR A 291 14.96 -12.18 0.77
N SER A 292 14.34 -12.17 1.94
CA SER A 292 13.69 -13.35 2.54
C SER A 292 12.35 -13.71 1.87
N LEU A 293 11.74 -12.77 1.13
CA LEU A 293 10.49 -13.01 0.44
C LEU A 293 10.66 -13.94 -0.76
N SER A 294 9.68 -14.83 -0.94
CA SER A 294 9.71 -15.82 -2.02
C SER A 294 9.77 -15.17 -3.40
N LEU A 295 10.57 -15.75 -4.29
CA LEU A 295 10.64 -15.33 -5.69
C LEU A 295 9.26 -15.36 -6.39
N ILE A 296 8.34 -16.23 -5.97
CA ILE A 296 6.99 -16.34 -6.52
C ILE A 296 6.23 -15.02 -6.38
N SER A 297 6.46 -14.29 -5.28
CA SER A 297 5.80 -13.01 -5.02
C SER A 297 6.22 -11.88 -5.96
N TYR A 298 7.33 -12.08 -6.71
CA TYR A 298 7.87 -11.09 -7.65
C TYR A 298 7.72 -11.46 -9.12
N ILE A 299 7.14 -12.61 -9.46
CA ILE A 299 7.00 -13.06 -10.87
C ILE A 299 6.38 -11.99 -11.77
N PRO A 300 5.22 -11.38 -11.43
CA PRO A 300 4.58 -10.40 -12.32
C PRO A 300 5.46 -9.17 -12.57
N GLN A 301 6.06 -8.62 -11.51
CA GLN A 301 6.95 -7.46 -11.57
C GLN A 301 8.19 -7.75 -12.44
N THR A 302 8.79 -8.91 -12.21
CA THR A 302 9.98 -9.37 -12.92
C THR A 302 9.75 -9.47 -14.42
N ILE A 303 8.56 -9.88 -14.87
CA ILE A 303 8.22 -9.95 -16.29
C ILE A 303 8.29 -8.56 -16.94
N GLY A 304 7.67 -7.54 -16.33
CA GLY A 304 7.69 -6.17 -16.84
C GLY A 304 9.10 -5.57 -16.83
N ILE A 305 9.83 -5.79 -15.75
CA ILE A 305 11.22 -5.34 -15.60
C ILE A 305 12.13 -6.02 -16.64
N LEU A 306 11.98 -7.32 -16.87
CA LEU A 306 12.75 -8.06 -17.89
C LEU A 306 12.51 -7.49 -19.30
N ILE A 307 11.24 -7.21 -19.65
CA ILE A 307 10.91 -6.57 -20.93
C ILE A 307 11.62 -5.22 -21.06
N GLY A 308 11.56 -4.38 -20.03
CA GLY A 308 12.20 -3.08 -20.03
C GLY A 308 13.74 -3.16 -20.11
N ARG A 309 14.36 -4.13 -19.44
CA ARG A 309 15.80 -4.41 -19.52
C ARG A 309 16.22 -4.85 -20.91
N LEU A 310 15.51 -5.79 -21.51
CA LEU A 310 15.82 -6.29 -22.87
C LEU A 310 15.69 -5.20 -23.93
N LEU A 311 14.84 -4.21 -23.71
CA LEU A 311 14.67 -3.05 -24.58
C LEU A 311 15.58 -1.87 -24.21
N HIS A 312 16.47 -2.02 -23.23
CA HIS A 312 17.37 -0.98 -22.70
C HIS A 312 16.65 0.35 -22.39
N LEU A 313 15.44 0.25 -21.79
CA LEU A 313 14.63 1.41 -21.46
C LEU A 313 15.19 2.15 -20.24
N ASN A 314 14.74 3.39 -20.06
CA ASN A 314 15.02 4.17 -18.87
C ASN A 314 14.59 3.43 -17.57
N PRO A 315 15.35 3.50 -16.47
CA PRO A 315 15.05 2.82 -15.20
C PRO A 315 13.65 3.10 -14.63
N TYR A 316 13.16 4.35 -14.71
CA TYR A 316 11.79 4.69 -14.26
C TYR A 316 10.72 4.01 -15.14
N ILE A 317 10.94 3.94 -16.46
CA ILE A 317 10.04 3.22 -17.37
C ILE A 317 10.07 1.73 -17.08
N ILE A 318 11.23 1.15 -16.76
CA ILE A 318 11.36 -0.24 -16.32
C ILE A 318 10.52 -0.52 -15.08
N ALA A 319 10.56 0.36 -14.09
CA ALA A 319 9.73 0.26 -12.88
C ALA A 319 8.22 0.35 -13.20
N ILE A 320 7.82 1.28 -14.09
CA ILE A 320 6.42 1.42 -14.54
C ILE A 320 5.95 0.15 -15.28
N LEU A 321 6.77 -0.46 -16.12
CA LEU A 321 6.42 -1.72 -16.77
C LEU A 321 6.20 -2.85 -15.76
N GLY A 322 7.03 -2.90 -14.70
CA GLY A 322 6.81 -3.82 -13.59
C GLY A 322 5.47 -3.58 -12.86
N ARG A 323 5.07 -2.32 -12.66
CA ARG A 323 3.75 -1.98 -12.10
C ARG A 323 2.59 -2.43 -13.00
N ILE A 324 2.71 -2.19 -14.31
CA ILE A 324 1.67 -2.57 -15.29
C ILE A 324 1.48 -4.09 -15.32
N THR A 325 2.55 -4.87 -15.32
CA THR A 325 2.44 -6.34 -15.31
C THR A 325 1.88 -6.87 -14.00
N THR A 326 2.18 -6.23 -12.87
CA THR A 326 1.57 -6.52 -11.57
C THR A 326 0.06 -6.25 -11.59
N LEU A 327 -0.35 -5.10 -12.14
CA LEU A 327 -1.76 -4.74 -12.30
C LEU A 327 -2.51 -5.76 -13.18
N ILE A 328 -1.94 -6.14 -14.32
CA ILE A 328 -2.53 -7.13 -15.22
C ILE A 328 -2.72 -8.47 -14.50
N TYR A 329 -1.71 -8.93 -13.78
CA TYR A 329 -1.78 -10.16 -12.97
C TYR A 329 -2.92 -10.09 -11.96
N TYR A 330 -2.97 -9.01 -11.16
CA TYR A 330 -3.99 -8.77 -10.15
C TYR A 330 -5.40 -8.82 -10.75
N LEU A 331 -5.65 -8.04 -11.81
CA LEU A 331 -6.96 -7.97 -12.46
C LEU A 331 -7.38 -9.32 -13.06
N THR A 332 -6.42 -10.08 -13.60
CA THR A 332 -6.68 -11.40 -14.18
C THR A 332 -7.15 -12.40 -13.11
N LEU A 333 -6.47 -12.46 -11.97
CA LEU A 333 -6.85 -13.39 -10.90
C LEU A 333 -8.20 -13.01 -10.28
N ILE A 334 -8.44 -11.73 -10.04
CA ILE A 334 -9.73 -11.26 -9.52
C ILE A 334 -10.87 -11.48 -10.54
N TYR A 335 -10.62 -11.32 -11.84
CA TYR A 335 -11.58 -11.70 -12.88
C TYR A 335 -12.04 -13.15 -12.71
N PHE A 336 -11.09 -14.09 -12.56
CA PHE A 336 -11.43 -15.49 -12.36
C PHE A 336 -12.12 -15.73 -11.01
N ALA A 337 -11.72 -15.04 -9.96
CA ALA A 337 -12.36 -15.12 -8.65
C ALA A 337 -13.84 -14.70 -8.73
N ILE A 338 -14.14 -13.56 -9.33
CA ILE A 338 -15.52 -13.07 -9.51
C ILE A 338 -16.34 -14.05 -10.39
N LYS A 339 -15.71 -14.59 -11.44
CA LYS A 339 -16.37 -15.54 -12.34
C LYS A 339 -16.74 -16.85 -11.64
N LEU A 340 -15.86 -17.35 -10.78
CA LEU A 340 -16.03 -18.63 -10.07
C LEU A 340 -16.89 -18.50 -8.81
N MET A 341 -17.04 -17.31 -8.23
CA MET A 341 -17.82 -17.13 -7.02
C MET A 341 -19.30 -17.46 -7.27
N PRO A 342 -19.92 -18.39 -6.51
CA PRO A 342 -21.26 -18.90 -6.83
C PRO A 342 -22.37 -17.87 -6.54
N LYS A 343 -22.31 -17.12 -5.42
CA LYS A 343 -23.33 -16.21 -4.95
C LYS A 343 -23.12 -14.79 -5.49
N GLU A 344 -24.15 -14.17 -6.05
CA GLU A 344 -24.06 -12.82 -6.64
C GLU A 344 -23.69 -11.73 -5.62
N LYS A 345 -24.15 -11.87 -4.38
CA LYS A 345 -23.79 -10.96 -3.28
C LYS A 345 -22.31 -11.07 -2.94
N TRP A 346 -21.75 -12.27 -2.89
CA TRP A 346 -20.32 -12.49 -2.66
C TRP A 346 -19.46 -11.97 -3.80
N LYS A 347 -19.92 -12.06 -5.05
CA LYS A 347 -19.24 -11.38 -6.19
C LYS A 347 -19.12 -9.89 -5.96
N ASN A 348 -20.19 -9.24 -5.45
CA ASN A 348 -20.15 -7.81 -5.15
C ASN A 348 -19.15 -7.49 -4.04
N ILE A 349 -19.07 -8.32 -2.99
CA ILE A 349 -18.07 -8.19 -1.93
C ILE A 349 -16.65 -8.26 -2.53
N LEU A 350 -16.37 -9.27 -3.37
CA LEU A 350 -15.06 -9.38 -4.03
C LEU A 350 -14.74 -8.14 -4.87
N ILE A 351 -15.70 -7.63 -5.65
CA ILE A 351 -15.50 -6.44 -6.48
C ILE A 351 -15.15 -5.23 -5.62
N VAL A 352 -15.91 -4.98 -4.54
CA VAL A 352 -15.67 -3.82 -3.68
C VAL A 352 -14.32 -3.95 -2.98
N CYS A 353 -14.00 -5.09 -2.37
CA CYS A 353 -12.71 -5.33 -1.71
C CYS A 353 -11.53 -5.15 -2.68
N SER A 354 -11.67 -5.63 -3.92
CA SER A 354 -10.60 -5.55 -4.92
C SER A 354 -10.46 -4.17 -5.56
N LEU A 355 -11.48 -3.31 -5.44
CA LEU A 355 -11.46 -1.91 -5.88
C LEU A 355 -11.30 -0.93 -4.73
N LEU A 356 -10.94 -1.34 -3.52
CA LEU A 356 -10.54 -0.42 -2.47
C LEU A 356 -9.31 0.38 -2.90
N PRO A 357 -9.18 1.66 -2.51
CA PRO A 357 -8.03 2.48 -2.87
C PRO A 357 -6.69 1.82 -2.54
N MET A 358 -6.57 1.22 -1.35
CA MET A 358 -5.36 0.48 -0.96
C MET A 358 -5.12 -0.72 -1.89
N SER A 359 -6.15 -1.50 -2.22
CA SER A 359 -6.04 -2.67 -3.10
C SER A 359 -5.53 -2.29 -4.50
N ILE A 360 -6.07 -1.21 -5.08
CA ILE A 360 -5.63 -0.70 -6.40
C ILE A 360 -4.24 -0.08 -6.32
N THR A 361 -3.92 0.65 -5.25
CA THR A 361 -2.57 1.21 -5.04
C THR A 361 -1.52 0.09 -5.01
N ILE A 362 -1.78 -0.99 -4.30
CA ILE A 362 -0.90 -2.16 -4.22
C ILE A 362 -0.81 -2.86 -5.59
N ALA A 363 -1.93 -3.06 -6.28
CA ALA A 363 -1.96 -3.67 -7.61
C ALA A 363 -1.18 -2.86 -8.65
N ALA A 364 -1.13 -1.53 -8.50
CA ALA A 364 -0.40 -0.59 -9.36
C ALA A 364 0.99 -0.24 -8.81
N SER A 365 1.62 -1.11 -8.05
CA SER A 365 2.95 -0.95 -7.46
C SER A 365 3.79 -2.22 -7.68
N LEU A 366 5.07 -2.17 -7.28
CA LEU A 366 5.97 -3.32 -7.30
C LEU A 366 5.86 -4.20 -6.05
N SER A 367 4.86 -3.93 -5.20
CA SER A 367 4.66 -4.68 -3.96
C SER A 367 4.26 -6.14 -4.22
N PRO A 368 4.86 -7.10 -3.52
CA PRO A 368 4.48 -8.52 -3.58
C PRO A 368 3.07 -8.77 -2.99
N ASP A 369 2.53 -7.82 -2.22
CA ASP A 369 1.20 -7.95 -1.63
C ASP A 369 0.09 -8.04 -2.71
N ALA A 370 0.32 -7.52 -3.92
CA ALA A 370 -0.60 -7.67 -5.05
C ALA A 370 -0.82 -9.15 -5.42
N VAL A 371 0.26 -9.93 -5.41
CA VAL A 371 0.21 -11.37 -5.68
C VAL A 371 -0.53 -12.10 -4.56
N ILE A 372 -0.24 -11.75 -3.31
CA ILE A 372 -0.87 -12.35 -2.13
C ILE A 372 -2.36 -12.09 -2.12
N ILE A 373 -2.79 -10.83 -2.26
CA ILE A 373 -4.21 -10.42 -2.20
C ILE A 373 -5.00 -11.12 -3.32
N SER A 374 -4.53 -11.01 -4.56
CA SER A 374 -5.28 -11.54 -5.71
C SER A 374 -5.38 -13.06 -5.69
N THR A 375 -4.29 -13.75 -5.33
CA THR A 375 -4.29 -15.22 -5.26
C THR A 375 -5.14 -15.73 -4.08
N MET A 376 -5.08 -15.05 -2.93
CA MET A 376 -5.91 -15.39 -1.77
C MET A 376 -7.40 -15.25 -2.08
N ILE A 377 -7.82 -14.16 -2.73
CA ILE A 377 -9.20 -13.94 -3.16
C ILE A 377 -9.64 -15.04 -4.14
N LEU A 378 -8.76 -15.44 -5.07
CA LEU A 378 -9.06 -16.53 -6.00
C LEU A 378 -9.14 -17.89 -5.28
N ALA A 379 -8.27 -18.16 -4.29
CA ALA A 379 -8.34 -19.38 -3.47
C ALA A 379 -9.67 -19.49 -2.72
N ILE A 380 -10.12 -18.37 -2.11
CA ILE A 380 -11.43 -18.28 -1.44
C ILE A 380 -12.57 -18.56 -2.44
N ALA A 381 -12.57 -17.91 -3.59
CA ALA A 381 -13.60 -18.09 -4.60
C ALA A 381 -13.61 -19.52 -5.14
N TYR A 382 -12.43 -20.12 -5.33
CA TYR A 382 -12.31 -21.50 -5.81
C TYR A 382 -12.81 -22.52 -4.77
N ALA A 383 -12.53 -22.30 -3.47
CA ALA A 383 -13.09 -23.15 -2.41
C ALA A 383 -14.63 -23.15 -2.41
N PHE A 384 -15.25 -21.97 -2.58
CA PHE A 384 -16.71 -21.87 -2.68
C PHE A 384 -17.23 -22.46 -4.00
N HIS A 385 -16.52 -22.31 -5.10
CA HIS A 385 -16.85 -23.02 -6.36
C HIS A 385 -16.85 -24.54 -6.18
N LEU A 386 -15.84 -25.10 -5.52
CA LEU A 386 -15.79 -26.53 -5.21
C LEU A 386 -16.97 -26.97 -4.33
N LYS A 387 -17.34 -26.11 -3.37
CA LYS A 387 -18.42 -26.40 -2.44
C LYS A 387 -19.81 -26.37 -3.08
N TYR A 388 -20.11 -25.40 -3.97
CA TYR A 388 -21.47 -25.14 -4.43
C TYR A 388 -21.72 -25.59 -5.87
N ASP A 389 -20.72 -25.50 -6.76
CA ASP A 389 -20.91 -25.73 -8.20
C ASP A 389 -20.42 -27.10 -8.68
N LYS A 390 -19.52 -27.77 -7.91
CA LYS A 390 -19.03 -29.11 -8.26
C LYS A 390 -19.88 -30.20 -7.62
N GLU A 391 -20.12 -31.28 -8.33
CA GLU A 391 -20.83 -32.47 -7.80
C GLU A 391 -19.84 -33.43 -7.12
N GLU A 392 -18.72 -33.76 -7.76
CA GLU A 392 -17.65 -34.61 -7.26
C GLU A 392 -16.31 -33.88 -7.32
N ILE A 393 -15.47 -34.06 -6.30
CA ILE A 393 -14.14 -33.45 -6.20
C ILE A 393 -13.11 -34.39 -6.82
N SER A 394 -12.46 -33.92 -7.87
CA SER A 394 -11.37 -34.62 -8.56
C SER A 394 -10.00 -34.27 -7.99
N LEU A 395 -8.99 -35.09 -8.28
CA LEU A 395 -7.59 -34.78 -7.94
C LEU A 395 -7.13 -33.46 -8.58
N LYS A 396 -7.57 -33.16 -9.80
CA LYS A 396 -7.26 -31.90 -10.49
C LYS A 396 -7.77 -30.68 -9.69
N ASP A 397 -9.00 -30.76 -9.16
CA ASP A 397 -9.59 -29.69 -8.36
C ASP A 397 -8.77 -29.46 -7.07
N VAL A 398 -8.33 -30.55 -6.45
CA VAL A 398 -7.48 -30.52 -5.22
C VAL A 398 -6.12 -29.88 -5.51
N VAL A 399 -5.47 -30.23 -6.61
CA VAL A 399 -4.17 -29.68 -7.00
C VAL A 399 -4.29 -28.18 -7.31
N ILE A 400 -5.33 -27.76 -8.05
CA ILE A 400 -5.56 -26.33 -8.33
C ILE A 400 -5.77 -25.57 -7.02
N PHE A 401 -6.63 -26.07 -6.12
CA PHE A 401 -6.85 -25.42 -4.82
C PHE A 401 -5.57 -25.35 -4.00
N ALA A 402 -4.79 -26.43 -3.96
CA ALA A 402 -3.52 -26.49 -3.24
C ALA A 402 -2.50 -25.46 -3.77
N VAL A 403 -2.38 -25.32 -5.10
CA VAL A 403 -1.48 -24.32 -5.72
C VAL A 403 -1.94 -22.90 -5.40
N LEU A 404 -3.24 -22.63 -5.44
CA LEU A 404 -3.80 -21.33 -5.06
C LEU A 404 -3.55 -21.00 -3.57
N CYS A 405 -3.56 -21.97 -2.69
CA CYS A 405 -3.22 -21.80 -1.27
C CYS A 405 -1.70 -21.70 -1.04
N MET A 406 -0.89 -22.40 -1.84
CA MET A 406 0.57 -22.41 -1.74
C MET A 406 1.15 -21.01 -2.00
N ILE A 407 0.70 -20.33 -3.05
CA ILE A 407 1.27 -19.04 -3.45
C ILE A 407 1.25 -18.01 -2.31
N PRO A 408 0.09 -17.65 -1.71
CA PRO A 408 0.08 -16.68 -0.61
C PRO A 408 0.82 -17.18 0.63
N THR A 409 0.82 -18.49 0.88
CA THR A 409 1.50 -19.12 2.04
C THR A 409 3.02 -19.02 1.93
N VAL A 410 3.58 -19.33 0.75
CA VAL A 410 5.05 -19.24 0.53
C VAL A 410 5.51 -17.77 0.47
N CYS A 411 4.65 -16.85 0.05
CA CYS A 411 4.92 -15.41 0.11
C CYS A 411 4.92 -14.87 1.55
N LYS A 412 3.91 -15.25 2.35
CA LYS A 412 3.80 -14.92 3.79
C LYS A 412 3.12 -16.09 4.52
N VAL A 413 3.85 -16.75 5.39
CA VAL A 413 3.41 -17.97 6.10
C VAL A 413 2.09 -17.79 6.86
N VAL A 414 1.78 -16.60 7.32
CA VAL A 414 0.56 -16.28 8.09
C VAL A 414 -0.74 -16.65 7.36
N TYR A 415 -0.73 -16.79 6.04
CA TYR A 415 -1.89 -17.17 5.24
C TYR A 415 -2.07 -18.67 5.06
N VAL A 416 -1.23 -19.52 5.68
CA VAL A 416 -1.32 -20.98 5.57
C VAL A 416 -2.70 -21.54 5.95
N PHE A 417 -3.39 -20.88 6.88
CA PHE A 417 -4.68 -21.35 7.40
C PHE A 417 -5.81 -21.33 6.36
N VAL A 418 -5.60 -20.70 5.19
CA VAL A 418 -6.56 -20.74 4.07
C VAL A 418 -6.85 -22.18 3.58
N ILE A 419 -5.89 -23.09 3.73
CA ILE A 419 -6.09 -24.53 3.40
C ILE A 419 -7.28 -25.15 4.13
N LEU A 420 -7.62 -24.65 5.32
CA LEU A 420 -8.74 -25.15 6.12
C LEU A 420 -10.10 -24.89 5.45
N LEU A 421 -10.19 -24.02 4.45
CA LEU A 421 -11.40 -23.87 3.62
C LEU A 421 -11.78 -25.18 2.92
N PHE A 422 -10.85 -26.10 2.70
CA PHE A 422 -11.12 -27.44 2.19
C PHE A 422 -12.18 -28.18 3.02
N PHE A 423 -12.21 -27.96 4.33
CA PHE A 423 -13.16 -28.62 5.23
C PHE A 423 -14.59 -28.06 5.15
N THR A 424 -14.80 -26.92 4.47
CA THR A 424 -16.16 -26.42 4.16
C THR A 424 -16.81 -27.21 3.04
N ILE A 425 -16.06 -28.00 2.25
CA ILE A 425 -16.58 -28.83 1.18
C ILE A 425 -17.32 -30.02 1.81
N PRO A 426 -18.58 -30.29 1.43
CA PRO A 426 -19.40 -31.40 1.93
C PRO A 426 -18.72 -32.78 1.73
N LYS A 427 -18.93 -33.67 2.68
CA LYS A 427 -18.29 -35.01 2.66
C LYS A 427 -18.81 -35.92 1.54
N ASP A 428 -20.05 -35.75 1.15
CA ASP A 428 -20.74 -36.49 0.08
C ASP A 428 -20.15 -36.23 -1.31
N LYS A 429 -19.38 -35.14 -1.50
CA LYS A 429 -18.65 -34.85 -2.75
C LYS A 429 -17.36 -35.66 -2.92
N PHE A 430 -17.03 -36.48 -1.94
CA PHE A 430 -15.90 -37.40 -1.97
C PHE A 430 -16.41 -38.84 -1.97
N ARG A 431 -15.77 -39.74 -2.72
CA ARG A 431 -16.17 -41.14 -2.78
C ARG A 431 -16.17 -41.84 -1.43
N CYS A 432 -15.25 -41.44 -0.54
CA CYS A 432 -15.17 -41.92 0.84
C CYS A 432 -14.35 -40.96 1.71
N ASN A 433 -14.47 -41.11 3.04
CA ASN A 433 -13.68 -40.31 3.99
C ASN A 433 -12.16 -40.49 3.80
N LYS A 434 -11.68 -41.69 3.45
CA LYS A 434 -10.24 -41.93 3.16
C LYS A 434 -9.75 -41.07 2.01
N GLN A 435 -10.54 -40.91 0.95
CA GLN A 435 -10.19 -40.03 -0.19
C GLN A 435 -10.10 -38.57 0.25
N ARG A 436 -11.03 -38.07 1.06
CA ARG A 436 -11.01 -36.70 1.60
C ARG A 436 -9.73 -36.43 2.40
N TYR A 437 -9.35 -37.31 3.31
CA TYR A 437 -8.10 -37.15 4.07
C TYR A 437 -6.86 -37.29 3.20
N LYS A 438 -6.85 -38.21 2.21
CA LYS A 438 -5.76 -38.30 1.23
C LYS A 438 -5.61 -36.99 0.45
N PHE A 439 -6.71 -36.38 0.01
CA PHE A 439 -6.69 -35.12 -0.69
C PHE A 439 -6.18 -33.97 0.18
N PHE A 440 -6.57 -33.94 1.45
CA PHE A 440 -6.02 -32.96 2.39
C PHE A 440 -4.52 -33.14 2.61
N ALA A 441 -4.03 -34.37 2.72
CA ALA A 441 -2.60 -34.64 2.79
C ALA A 441 -1.83 -34.18 1.56
N ILE A 442 -2.42 -34.32 0.37
CA ILE A 442 -1.85 -33.77 -0.89
C ILE A 442 -1.78 -32.24 -0.83
N ILE A 443 -2.83 -31.56 -0.33
CA ILE A 443 -2.82 -30.10 -0.14
C ILE A 443 -1.69 -29.71 0.82
N LEU A 444 -1.57 -30.39 1.96
CA LEU A 444 -0.49 -30.13 2.92
C LEU A 444 0.90 -30.29 2.28
N CYS A 445 1.12 -31.36 1.51
CA CYS A 445 2.39 -31.56 0.82
C CYS A 445 2.69 -30.43 -0.18
N ILE A 446 1.72 -30.07 -1.04
CA ILE A 446 1.90 -29.02 -2.07
C ILE A 446 2.15 -27.66 -1.41
N VAL A 447 1.56 -27.37 -0.27
CA VAL A 447 1.70 -26.08 0.42
C VAL A 447 2.94 -26.02 1.29
N LEU A 448 3.16 -27.06 2.13
CA LEU A 448 4.22 -27.01 3.14
C LEU A 448 5.61 -27.33 2.59
N VAL A 449 5.73 -28.22 1.59
CA VAL A 449 7.06 -28.57 1.06
C VAL A 449 7.74 -27.37 0.42
N PRO A 450 7.12 -26.59 -0.50
CA PRO A 450 7.73 -25.38 -1.03
C PRO A 450 8.01 -24.31 0.04
N LEU A 451 7.14 -24.18 1.04
CA LEU A 451 7.35 -23.24 2.15
C LEU A 451 8.62 -23.62 2.95
N LEU A 452 8.77 -24.89 3.33
CA LEU A 452 9.93 -25.34 4.09
C LEU A 452 11.21 -25.24 3.28
N LEU A 453 11.18 -25.61 2.00
CA LEU A 453 12.32 -25.47 1.09
C LEU A 453 12.74 -24.01 0.96
N TRP A 454 11.77 -23.09 0.75
CA TRP A 454 12.08 -21.67 0.65
C TRP A 454 12.69 -21.12 1.94
N ASN A 455 12.11 -21.45 3.09
CA ASN A 455 12.66 -21.03 4.38
C ASN A 455 14.07 -21.58 4.65
N ALA A 456 14.37 -22.79 4.20
CA ALA A 456 15.71 -23.36 4.32
C ALA A 456 16.73 -22.61 3.44
N ILE A 457 16.33 -22.25 2.19
CA ILE A 457 17.18 -21.53 1.24
C ILE A 457 17.39 -20.08 1.69
N SER A 458 16.32 -19.38 2.10
CA SER A 458 16.39 -17.95 2.46
C SER A 458 17.17 -17.71 3.75
N LYS A 459 17.12 -18.60 4.73
CA LYS A 459 17.90 -18.49 5.98
C LYS A 459 19.41 -18.53 5.77
N SER A 460 19.90 -19.18 4.71
CA SER A 460 21.34 -19.26 4.41
C SER A 460 21.92 -17.94 3.86
N THR A 461 21.08 -17.00 3.46
CA THR A 461 21.49 -15.80 2.70
C THR A 461 21.28 -14.48 3.43
N VAL A 462 20.56 -14.45 4.55
CA VAL A 462 20.18 -13.21 5.23
C VAL A 462 20.69 -13.21 6.67
N GLU A 463 21.75 -12.47 6.94
CA GLU A 463 21.94 -11.88 8.27
C GLU A 463 20.91 -10.76 8.41
N ILE A 464 19.81 -11.07 9.05
CA ILE A 464 18.77 -10.08 9.33
C ILE A 464 19.31 -9.22 10.46
N ALA A 465 19.57 -7.95 10.20
CA ALA A 465 19.70 -6.94 11.24
C ALA A 465 18.31 -6.77 11.90
N ILE A 466 17.94 -7.73 12.73
CA ILE A 466 16.72 -7.67 13.53
C ILE A 466 17.01 -6.73 14.68
N ARG A 467 16.14 -5.75 14.91
CA ARG A 467 16.22 -4.78 16.02
C ARG A 467 16.29 -5.44 17.40
N THR A 468 15.80 -6.68 17.49
CA THR A 468 15.96 -7.57 18.67
C THR A 468 16.14 -9.00 18.14
N SER A 469 17.00 -9.82 18.75
CA SER A 469 17.10 -11.21 18.30
C SER A 469 15.78 -11.93 18.54
N GLN A 470 15.30 -12.69 17.54
CA GLN A 470 14.06 -13.48 17.71
C GLN A 470 14.12 -14.37 18.95
N THR A 471 15.31 -14.83 19.30
CA THR A 471 15.56 -15.66 20.48
C THR A 471 15.33 -14.87 21.78
N GLU A 472 15.78 -13.62 21.84
CA GLU A 472 15.51 -12.72 22.98
C GLU A 472 14.02 -12.45 23.11
N GLN A 473 13.34 -12.12 22.03
CA GLN A 473 11.90 -11.85 22.06
C GLN A 473 11.10 -13.07 22.53
N ILE A 474 11.45 -14.26 22.07
CA ILE A 474 10.84 -15.52 22.55
C ILE A 474 11.14 -15.74 24.05
N TYR A 475 12.35 -15.45 24.50
CA TYR A 475 12.71 -15.57 25.91
C TYR A 475 11.88 -14.62 26.77
N PHE A 476 11.74 -13.34 26.37
CA PHE A 476 10.89 -12.37 27.06
C PHE A 476 9.43 -12.81 27.11
N THR A 477 8.89 -13.33 26.00
CA THR A 477 7.53 -13.92 25.93
C THR A 477 7.33 -15.03 26.95
N LEU A 478 8.29 -15.92 27.07
CA LEU A 478 8.22 -17.04 28.04
C LEU A 478 8.38 -16.56 29.48
N ALA A 479 9.15 -15.50 29.71
CA ALA A 479 9.41 -14.97 31.05
C ALA A 479 8.23 -14.18 31.62
N ASP A 480 7.51 -13.41 30.77
CA ASP A 480 6.34 -12.59 31.19
C ASP A 480 5.20 -12.63 30.16
N PRO A 481 4.38 -13.69 30.12
CA PRO A 481 3.24 -13.80 29.20
C PRO A 481 2.16 -12.74 29.43
N MET A 482 2.04 -12.17 30.64
CA MET A 482 1.05 -11.14 30.96
C MET A 482 1.39 -9.82 30.29
N ARG A 483 2.67 -9.50 30.16
CA ARG A 483 3.16 -8.36 29.38
C ARG A 483 2.76 -8.49 27.92
N ASP A 484 2.88 -9.66 27.33
CA ASP A 484 2.51 -9.88 25.93
C ASP A 484 1.01 -9.72 25.70
N LEU A 485 0.17 -10.19 26.62
CA LEU A 485 -1.27 -9.94 26.58
C LEU A 485 -1.60 -8.45 26.71
N TYR A 486 -0.91 -7.74 27.58
CA TYR A 486 -1.03 -6.29 27.70
C TYR A 486 -0.62 -5.58 26.38
N THR A 487 0.54 -5.94 25.82
CA THR A 487 1.04 -5.40 24.55
C THR A 487 0.05 -5.64 23.41
N ALA A 488 -0.52 -6.83 23.30
CA ALA A 488 -1.53 -7.15 22.30
C ALA A 488 -2.82 -6.32 22.49
N ALA A 489 -3.32 -6.21 23.73
CA ALA A 489 -4.51 -5.44 24.05
C ALA A 489 -4.30 -3.94 23.79
N ASN A 490 -3.14 -3.40 24.23
CA ASN A 490 -2.75 -2.02 24.02
C ASN A 490 -2.62 -1.68 22.53
N THR A 491 -2.01 -2.59 21.75
CA THR A 491 -1.90 -2.44 20.29
C THR A 491 -3.26 -2.39 19.63
N ILE A 492 -4.15 -3.30 19.96
CA ILE A 492 -5.51 -3.34 19.40
C ILE A 492 -6.25 -2.05 19.77
N TRP A 493 -6.19 -1.65 21.03
CA TRP A 493 -6.90 -0.46 21.50
C TRP A 493 -6.45 0.82 20.79
N ASN A 494 -5.15 1.03 20.66
CA ASN A 494 -4.60 2.29 20.13
C ASN A 494 -4.53 2.33 18.60
N ASN A 495 -4.39 1.17 17.92
CA ASN A 495 -4.11 1.15 16.49
C ASN A 495 -5.23 0.58 15.61
N THR A 496 -6.34 0.06 16.16
CA THR A 496 -7.42 -0.53 15.34
C THR A 496 -7.97 0.46 14.32
N GLU A 497 -8.17 1.71 14.71
CA GLU A 497 -8.63 2.76 13.81
C GLU A 497 -7.66 2.93 12.62
N ASN A 498 -6.37 3.09 12.91
CA ASN A 498 -5.33 3.21 11.88
C ASN A 498 -5.28 1.98 10.97
N TYR A 499 -5.42 0.76 11.51
CA TYR A 499 -5.44 -0.46 10.69
C TYR A 499 -6.63 -0.49 9.73
N ILE A 500 -7.83 -0.06 10.18
CA ILE A 500 -9.02 0.01 9.32
C ILE A 500 -8.82 1.03 8.21
N PHE A 501 -8.38 2.25 8.52
CA PHE A 501 -8.21 3.31 7.52
C PHE A 501 -7.07 2.99 6.55
N THR A 502 -5.93 2.49 7.02
CA THR A 502 -4.83 2.09 6.14
C THR A 502 -5.12 0.82 5.34
N MET A 503 -6.05 -0.04 5.78
CA MET A 503 -6.56 -1.16 4.98
C MET A 503 -7.42 -0.67 3.80
N ILE A 504 -8.20 0.39 3.98
CA ILE A 504 -9.17 0.86 2.99
C ILE A 504 -8.53 1.83 2.01
N GLY A 505 -7.98 2.93 2.49
CA GLY A 505 -7.56 4.05 1.66
C GLY A 505 -6.05 4.24 1.55
N GLY A 506 -5.33 4.00 2.62
CA GLY A 506 -3.90 4.31 2.70
C GLY A 506 -3.59 5.79 2.95
N TRP A 507 -2.32 6.15 2.86
CA TRP A 507 -1.79 7.44 3.33
C TRP A 507 -2.28 8.69 2.56
N HIS A 508 -2.80 8.51 1.34
CA HIS A 508 -3.20 9.64 0.49
C HIS A 508 -4.71 9.76 0.30
N THR A 509 -5.48 8.91 0.98
CA THR A 509 -6.93 8.96 0.88
C THR A 509 -7.47 9.88 1.97
N PRO A 510 -8.26 10.92 1.63
CA PRO A 510 -8.91 11.73 2.63
C PRO A 510 -9.83 10.88 3.52
N TYR A 511 -9.79 11.09 4.83
CA TYR A 511 -10.55 10.34 5.84
C TYR A 511 -12.04 10.18 5.50
N ILE A 512 -12.67 11.24 4.97
CA ILE A 512 -14.08 11.19 4.56
C ILE A 512 -14.34 10.18 3.44
N ILE A 513 -13.36 9.99 2.55
CA ILE A 513 -13.47 9.02 1.45
C ILE A 513 -13.38 7.60 1.98
N ASP A 514 -12.50 7.36 2.95
CA ASP A 514 -12.40 6.06 3.62
C ASP A 514 -13.70 5.70 4.34
N CYS A 515 -14.31 6.66 5.04
CA CYS A 515 -15.63 6.47 5.65
C CYS A 515 -16.71 6.09 4.62
N ILE A 516 -16.68 6.71 3.43
CA ILE A 516 -17.62 6.36 2.36
C ILE A 516 -17.38 4.94 1.85
N PHE A 517 -16.12 4.51 1.69
CA PHE A 517 -15.80 3.11 1.32
C PHE A 517 -16.24 2.11 2.40
N ILE A 518 -16.11 2.46 3.69
CA ILE A 518 -16.64 1.64 4.80
C ILE A 518 -18.15 1.49 4.67
N ILE A 519 -18.89 2.58 4.40
CA ILE A 519 -20.34 2.55 4.18
C ILE A 519 -20.68 1.65 2.97
N ILE A 520 -19.92 1.74 1.87
CA ILE A 520 -20.11 0.88 0.69
C ILE A 520 -19.91 -0.60 1.05
N LEU A 521 -18.86 -0.93 1.80
CA LEU A 521 -18.62 -2.29 2.29
C LEU A 521 -19.78 -2.76 3.17
N ALA A 522 -20.24 -1.94 4.09
CA ALA A 522 -21.38 -2.24 4.96
C ALA A 522 -22.68 -2.49 4.16
N ILE A 523 -23.02 -1.61 3.22
CA ILE A 523 -24.20 -1.80 2.36
C ILE A 523 -24.07 -3.08 1.52
N THR A 524 -22.88 -3.37 1.00
CA THR A 524 -22.65 -4.57 0.19
C THR A 524 -22.79 -5.86 1.02
N THR A 525 -22.39 -5.81 2.28
CA THR A 525 -22.41 -6.96 3.21
C THR A 525 -23.79 -7.18 3.83
N PHE A 526 -24.46 -6.10 4.26
CA PHE A 526 -25.70 -6.15 5.02
C PHE A 526 -26.96 -5.85 4.20
N GLY A 527 -26.82 -5.50 2.93
CA GLY A 527 -27.94 -5.18 2.06
C GLY A 527 -28.57 -6.44 1.45
N LYS A 528 -29.94 -6.47 1.36
CA LYS A 528 -30.67 -7.56 0.70
C LYS A 528 -30.49 -7.50 -0.82
N ASN A 529 -30.10 -8.62 -1.43
CA ASN A 529 -30.06 -8.75 -2.88
C ASN A 529 -31.33 -9.49 -3.36
N ASN A 530 -32.12 -8.85 -4.20
CA ASN A 530 -33.40 -9.43 -4.67
C ASN A 530 -33.21 -10.52 -5.77
N ASN A 531 -32.07 -11.21 -5.80
CA ASN A 531 -31.83 -12.30 -6.73
C ASN A 531 -32.29 -13.63 -6.11
N THR A 532 -33.32 -14.24 -6.66
CA THR A 532 -33.88 -15.52 -6.19
C THR A 532 -32.86 -16.66 -6.13
N LYS A 533 -31.85 -16.65 -7.00
CA LYS A 533 -30.75 -17.64 -6.97
C LYS A 533 -29.80 -17.51 -5.76
N ASP A 534 -29.74 -16.32 -5.14
CA ASP A 534 -28.90 -16.10 -3.97
C ASP A 534 -29.54 -16.63 -2.68
N GLU A 535 -30.86 -16.82 -2.66
CA GLU A 535 -31.59 -17.29 -1.47
C GLU A 535 -31.29 -18.76 -1.15
N GLU A 536 -30.89 -19.56 -2.16
CA GLU A 536 -30.57 -20.99 -1.99
C GLU A 536 -29.14 -21.22 -1.44
N ILE A 537 -28.23 -20.23 -1.58
CA ILE A 537 -26.81 -20.38 -1.19
C ILE A 537 -26.56 -19.70 0.14
N ASN A 538 -26.47 -20.50 1.21
CA ASN A 538 -26.22 -20.04 2.56
C ASN A 538 -25.08 -20.82 3.24
N LEU A 539 -24.30 -20.13 4.09
CA LEU A 539 -23.29 -20.78 4.92
C LEU A 539 -23.95 -21.54 6.07
N LEU A 540 -23.61 -22.81 6.21
CA LEU A 540 -24.00 -23.62 7.35
C LEU A 540 -23.29 -23.15 8.63
N LYS A 541 -23.83 -23.46 9.81
CA LYS A 541 -23.20 -23.10 11.10
C LYS A 541 -21.76 -23.60 11.21
N ASN A 542 -21.47 -24.81 10.72
CA ASN A 542 -20.12 -25.36 10.75
C ASN A 542 -19.16 -24.62 9.80
N ASP A 543 -19.64 -24.18 8.62
CA ASP A 543 -18.84 -23.37 7.71
C ASP A 543 -18.46 -22.04 8.35
N LYS A 544 -19.42 -21.38 9.00
CA LYS A 544 -19.17 -20.12 9.72
C LYS A 544 -18.12 -20.30 10.81
N LYS A 545 -18.15 -21.43 11.57
CA LYS A 545 -17.12 -21.74 12.56
C LYS A 545 -15.74 -21.90 11.92
N ILE A 546 -15.64 -22.67 10.83
CA ILE A 546 -14.37 -22.89 10.12
C ILE A 546 -13.83 -21.54 9.59
N ILE A 547 -14.66 -20.76 8.92
CA ILE A 547 -14.28 -19.44 8.37
C ILE A 547 -13.84 -18.50 9.49
N PHE A 548 -14.59 -18.43 10.59
CA PHE A 548 -14.22 -17.63 11.76
C PHE A 548 -12.85 -18.04 12.31
N THR A 549 -12.61 -19.36 12.46
CA THR A 549 -11.32 -19.89 12.94
C THR A 549 -10.19 -19.51 11.99
N ILE A 550 -10.38 -19.61 10.68
CA ILE A 550 -9.38 -19.21 9.67
C ILE A 550 -9.05 -17.72 9.82
N CYS A 551 -10.05 -16.85 9.85
CA CYS A 551 -9.86 -15.41 9.99
C CYS A 551 -9.13 -15.07 11.30
N LEU A 552 -9.55 -15.67 12.41
CA LEU A 552 -8.93 -15.46 13.71
C LEU A 552 -7.46 -15.93 13.73
N LEU A 553 -7.16 -17.11 13.21
CA LEU A 553 -5.79 -17.63 13.14
C LEU A 553 -4.89 -16.75 12.27
N ILE A 554 -5.37 -16.28 11.11
CA ILE A 554 -4.59 -15.38 10.24
C ILE A 554 -4.32 -14.06 10.97
N ILE A 555 -5.33 -13.45 11.61
CA ILE A 555 -5.17 -12.19 12.34
C ILE A 555 -4.15 -12.38 13.48
N ILE A 556 -4.32 -13.41 14.32
CA ILE A 556 -3.39 -13.68 15.43
C ILE A 556 -1.97 -13.88 14.92
N THR A 557 -1.79 -14.68 13.85
CA THR A 557 -0.45 -14.96 13.34
C THR A 557 0.21 -13.74 12.68
N ILE A 558 -0.54 -12.78 12.14
CA ILE A 558 0.00 -11.50 11.67
C ILE A 558 0.60 -10.74 12.86
N PHE A 559 -0.12 -10.61 13.98
CA PHE A 559 0.38 -9.92 15.17
C PHE A 559 1.59 -10.67 15.78
N VAL A 560 1.52 -11.99 15.91
CA VAL A 560 2.63 -12.80 16.43
C VAL A 560 3.88 -12.68 15.55
N ALA A 561 3.72 -12.74 14.23
CA ALA A 561 4.84 -12.61 13.29
C ALA A 561 5.52 -11.23 13.40
N MET A 562 4.76 -10.16 13.56
CA MET A 562 5.29 -8.80 13.74
C MET A 562 5.89 -8.62 15.14
N TYR A 563 5.27 -9.17 16.16
CA TYR A 563 5.79 -9.12 17.53
C TYR A 563 7.15 -9.81 17.65
N VAL A 564 7.26 -11.05 17.15
CA VAL A 564 8.50 -11.83 17.24
C VAL A 564 9.58 -11.36 16.27
N GLY A 565 9.19 -10.89 15.09
CA GLY A 565 10.13 -10.62 14.00
C GLY A 565 10.48 -9.13 13.81
N TYR A 566 9.75 -8.21 14.42
CA TYR A 566 9.92 -6.78 14.13
C TYR A 566 9.87 -5.86 15.36
N THR A 567 9.13 -6.26 16.42
CA THR A 567 8.94 -5.43 17.61
C THR A 567 10.11 -5.56 18.57
N ARG A 568 10.59 -4.45 19.12
CA ARG A 568 11.61 -4.46 20.18
C ARG A 568 11.05 -5.03 21.49
N ALA A 569 11.88 -5.73 22.24
CA ALA A 569 11.47 -6.42 23.49
C ALA A 569 10.85 -5.49 24.54
N GLU A 570 11.30 -4.25 24.63
CA GLU A 570 10.84 -3.24 25.57
C GLU A 570 9.54 -2.53 25.22
N TYR A 571 9.03 -2.72 23.97
CA TYR A 571 7.86 -2.00 23.50
C TYR A 571 6.55 -2.62 23.98
N THR A 572 5.61 -1.74 24.30
CA THR A 572 4.25 -2.09 24.75
C THR A 572 3.21 -2.02 23.64
N ILE A 573 3.65 -1.85 22.39
CA ILE A 573 2.83 -1.85 21.17
C ILE A 573 3.54 -2.70 20.13
N VAL A 574 2.80 -3.56 19.42
CA VAL A 574 3.34 -4.37 18.33
C VAL A 574 3.62 -3.47 17.13
N GLU A 575 4.90 -3.34 16.77
CA GLU A 575 5.33 -2.54 15.62
C GLU A 575 5.17 -3.29 14.30
N GLY A 576 5.14 -2.53 13.19
CA GLY A 576 5.18 -3.07 11.83
C GLY A 576 3.89 -3.66 11.31
N VAL A 577 2.83 -3.79 12.12
CA VAL A 577 1.51 -4.23 11.64
C VAL A 577 0.90 -3.13 10.76
N GLN A 578 0.47 -3.50 9.56
CA GLN A 578 -0.11 -2.56 8.60
C GLN A 578 -1.48 -3.06 8.14
N GLY A 579 -2.43 -2.14 7.97
CA GLY A 579 -3.81 -2.49 7.58
C GLY A 579 -3.89 -3.32 6.29
N ARG A 580 -2.97 -3.10 5.33
CA ARG A 580 -2.91 -3.89 4.09
C ARG A 580 -2.74 -5.40 4.28
N TYR A 581 -2.21 -5.85 5.43
CA TYR A 581 -2.04 -7.28 5.71
C TYR A 581 -3.38 -8.00 5.96
N PHE A 582 -4.44 -7.26 6.25
CA PHE A 582 -5.78 -7.82 6.43
C PHE A 582 -6.61 -7.89 5.13
N LEU A 583 -6.18 -7.21 4.05
CA LEU A 583 -6.87 -7.24 2.75
C LEU A 583 -7.10 -8.64 2.18
N PRO A 584 -6.13 -9.60 2.25
CA PRO A 584 -6.32 -10.93 1.71
C PRO A 584 -7.47 -11.70 2.38
N VAL A 585 -7.76 -11.42 3.65
CA VAL A 585 -8.79 -12.11 4.44
C VAL A 585 -10.09 -11.30 4.54
N LEU A 586 -10.08 -10.01 4.21
CA LEU A 586 -11.25 -9.12 4.30
C LEU A 586 -12.49 -9.68 3.59
N PRO A 587 -12.43 -10.20 2.34
CA PRO A 587 -13.61 -10.77 1.70
C PRO A 587 -14.23 -11.92 2.51
N LEU A 588 -13.40 -12.74 3.13
CA LEU A 588 -13.86 -13.88 3.93
C LEU A 588 -14.54 -13.42 5.22
N ILE A 589 -14.01 -12.37 5.86
CA ILE A 589 -14.64 -11.73 7.02
C ILE A 589 -16.02 -11.17 6.64
N LEU A 590 -16.13 -10.44 5.53
CA LEU A 590 -17.40 -9.86 5.09
C LEU A 590 -18.43 -10.93 4.70
N ILE A 591 -18.00 -12.03 4.08
CA ILE A 591 -18.87 -13.18 3.77
C ILE A 591 -19.36 -13.85 5.05
N LEU A 592 -18.53 -13.95 6.09
CA LEU A 592 -18.89 -14.53 7.39
C LEU A 592 -20.02 -13.74 8.08
N PHE A 593 -19.95 -12.40 8.00
CA PHE A 593 -20.93 -11.49 8.64
C PHE A 593 -22.08 -11.08 7.72
N GLU A 594 -22.17 -11.69 6.53
CA GLU A 594 -23.26 -11.39 5.60
C GLU A 594 -24.64 -11.61 6.23
N THR A 595 -25.50 -10.58 6.12
CA THR A 595 -26.91 -10.60 6.55
C THR A 595 -27.76 -9.73 5.64
N ASP A 596 -29.08 -9.84 5.73
CA ASP A 596 -30.05 -9.06 4.96
C ASP A 596 -30.77 -8.03 5.86
N LEU A 597 -29.99 -7.10 6.44
CA LEU A 597 -30.53 -6.08 7.35
C LEU A 597 -31.28 -4.96 6.62
N PHE A 598 -30.85 -4.60 5.40
CA PHE A 598 -31.40 -3.46 4.68
C PHE A 598 -32.05 -3.88 3.36
N ASN A 599 -33.34 -3.55 3.20
CA ASN A 599 -34.05 -3.74 1.94
C ASN A 599 -33.85 -2.51 1.03
N TYR A 600 -33.23 -2.68 -0.13
CA TYR A 600 -33.14 -1.62 -1.13
C TYR A 600 -33.67 -2.10 -2.49
N LYS A 601 -34.57 -1.31 -3.11
CA LYS A 601 -35.10 -1.60 -4.46
C LYS A 601 -34.04 -1.30 -5.52
N THR A 602 -33.50 -2.35 -6.18
CA THR A 602 -32.24 -2.29 -6.91
C THR A 602 -32.29 -2.30 -8.43
N ASN A 603 -33.35 -1.89 -9.08
CA ASN A 603 -33.42 -2.02 -10.55
C ASN A 603 -32.32 -1.27 -11.34
N ASN A 604 -31.52 -0.37 -10.69
CA ASN A 604 -30.41 0.36 -11.32
C ASN A 604 -29.18 0.59 -10.42
N LEU A 605 -29.05 -0.13 -9.32
CA LEU A 605 -27.97 0.16 -8.34
C LEU A 605 -26.57 -0.18 -8.88
N LYS A 606 -26.43 -1.21 -9.74
CA LYS A 606 -25.13 -1.66 -10.25
C LYS A 606 -24.35 -0.55 -10.98
N ALA A 607 -25.04 0.23 -11.83
CA ALA A 607 -24.42 1.34 -12.55
C ALA A 607 -24.13 2.53 -11.62
N LYS A 608 -25.05 2.83 -10.68
CA LYS A 608 -24.87 3.92 -9.71
C LYS A 608 -23.70 3.65 -8.77
N TYR A 609 -23.53 2.43 -8.30
CA TYR A 609 -22.40 2.00 -7.47
C TYR A 609 -21.06 2.23 -8.15
N ILE A 610 -20.94 1.82 -9.41
CA ILE A 610 -19.73 1.97 -10.20
C ILE A 610 -19.40 3.43 -10.41
N ILE A 611 -20.41 4.25 -10.73
CA ILE A 611 -20.23 5.70 -10.90
C ILE A 611 -19.78 6.34 -9.59
N VAL A 612 -20.39 5.97 -8.47
CA VAL A 612 -19.98 6.49 -7.15
C VAL A 612 -18.55 6.08 -6.84
N MET A 613 -18.17 4.82 -7.03
CA MET A 613 -16.79 4.39 -6.81
C MET A 613 -15.80 5.15 -7.70
N LEU A 614 -16.11 5.35 -8.97
CA LEU A 614 -15.26 6.12 -9.87
C LEU A 614 -15.14 7.58 -9.44
N LEU A 615 -16.24 8.22 -9.02
CA LEU A 615 -16.21 9.59 -8.51
C LEU A 615 -15.37 9.73 -7.23
N LEU A 616 -15.35 8.71 -6.37
CA LEU A 616 -14.53 8.71 -5.15
C LEU A 616 -13.02 8.66 -5.43
N TYR A 617 -12.61 8.17 -6.60
CA TYR A 617 -11.19 8.18 -6.98
C TYR A 617 -10.67 9.56 -7.39
N VAL A 618 -11.54 10.47 -7.82
CA VAL A 618 -11.14 11.82 -8.23
C VAL A 618 -10.39 12.58 -7.13
N PRO A 619 -10.94 12.72 -5.90
CA PRO A 619 -10.22 13.40 -4.82
C PRO A 619 -8.95 12.65 -4.37
N ILE A 620 -8.92 11.31 -4.46
CA ILE A 620 -7.72 10.54 -4.13
C ILE A 620 -6.59 10.86 -5.12
N ILE A 621 -6.88 10.82 -6.41
CA ILE A 621 -5.90 11.13 -7.46
C ILE A 621 -5.42 12.57 -7.32
N SER A 622 -6.34 13.51 -7.07
CA SER A 622 -5.98 14.91 -6.83
C SER A 622 -5.05 15.07 -5.62
N ASN A 623 -5.35 14.38 -4.53
CA ASN A 623 -4.53 14.43 -3.33
C ASN A 623 -3.12 13.88 -3.56
N ILE A 624 -3.01 12.76 -4.31
CA ILE A 624 -1.72 12.18 -4.69
C ILE A 624 -0.91 13.19 -5.51
N ILE A 625 -1.53 13.83 -6.52
CA ILE A 625 -0.85 14.79 -7.38
C ILE A 625 -0.36 15.98 -6.56
N ARG A 626 -1.19 16.53 -5.68
CA ARG A 626 -0.80 17.66 -4.82
C ARG A 626 0.31 17.30 -3.87
N TYR A 627 0.27 16.13 -3.26
CA TYR A 627 1.31 15.68 -2.33
C TYR A 627 2.70 15.61 -2.99
N PHE A 628 2.75 15.32 -4.29
CA PHE A 628 4.01 15.15 -5.02
C PHE A 628 4.40 16.32 -5.94
N ASN A 629 3.60 17.37 -5.99
CA ASN A 629 3.88 18.58 -6.80
C ASN A 629 4.33 19.80 -5.98
N ILE A 630 4.52 19.62 -4.67
CA ILE A 630 4.95 20.70 -3.76
C ILE A 630 6.46 20.70 -3.64
#